data_513064b4ff8755e9b428bba0ee7317f5
#
_entry.id   513064b4ff8755e9b428bba0ee7317f5
#
_cell.length_a   1.000
_cell.length_b   1.000
_cell.length_c   1.000
_cell.angle_alpha   90.00
_cell.angle_beta   90.00
_cell.angle_gamma   90.00
#
_symmetry.space_group_name_H-M   'P 1'
#
loop_
_entity.id
_entity.type
_entity.pdbx_description
1 polymer ?
#
loop_
_entity_poly.entity_id
_entity_poly.type
_entity_poly.pdbx_seq_one_letter_code
_entity_poly.pdbx_strand_id
1 'polypeptide(L)' 'MHTDVREYINLCRVKKGNISEAELARRTGQTPQNMNNKYKRNTFKISELEKIADALDSDLKISFIDKESGEPII' A
#
# COMPACT_ATOMS: atom_id res chain seq x y z
N MET A 1 -6.17 -1.11 17.09
CA MET A 1 -5.06 -0.32 16.55
C MET A 1 -5.23 -0.19 15.04
N HIS A 2 -5.20 1.03 14.55
CA HIS A 2 -5.34 1.28 13.13
C HIS A 2 -3.99 1.54 12.51
N THR A 3 -3.61 0.74 11.53
CA THR A 3 -2.42 1.01 10.74
C THR A 3 -2.85 1.86 9.55
N ASP A 4 -2.28 3.05 9.44
CA ASP A 4 -2.50 3.91 8.31
C ASP A 4 -1.93 3.25 7.04
N VAL A 5 -2.60 3.44 5.91
CA VAL A 5 -2.15 2.88 4.62
C VAL A 5 -0.72 3.33 4.33
N ARG A 6 -0.40 4.59 4.58
CA ARG A 6 0.94 5.11 4.37
C ARG A 6 1.98 4.35 5.21
N GLU A 7 1.69 4.12 6.47
CA GLU A 7 2.61 3.39 7.34
C GLU A 7 2.84 1.97 6.83
N TYR A 8 1.78 1.32 6.39
CA TYR A 8 1.87 -0.03 5.86
C TYR A 8 2.71 -0.08 4.59
N ILE A 9 2.47 0.85 3.67
CA ILE A 9 3.25 0.95 2.44
C ILE A 9 4.72 1.22 2.77
N ASN A 10 4.99 2.09 3.75
CA ASN A 10 6.36 2.40 4.16
C ASN A 10 7.08 1.17 4.71
N LEU A 11 6.40 0.36 5.50
CA LEU A 11 6.98 -0.88 6.01
C LEU A 11 7.32 -1.84 4.86
N CYS A 12 6.41 -1.97 3.90
CA CYS A 12 6.63 -2.83 2.74
C CYS A 12 7.80 -2.34 1.88
N ARG A 13 7.87 -1.03 1.64
CA ARG A 13 8.95 -0.41 0.87
C ARG A 13 10.32 -0.74 1.48
N VAL A 14 10.42 -0.59 2.78
CA VAL A 14 11.67 -0.83 3.49
C VAL A 14 12.04 -2.31 3.41
N LYS A 15 11.10 -3.19 3.61
CA LYS A 15 11.35 -4.64 3.56
C LYS A 15 11.73 -5.13 2.17
N LYS A 16 11.27 -4.47 1.13
CA LYS A 16 11.54 -4.89 -0.26
C LYS A 16 12.80 -4.25 -0.83
N GLY A 17 13.72 -3.82 0.00
CA GLY A 17 15.00 -3.29 -0.45
C GLY A 17 15.18 -1.82 -0.19
N ASN A 18 14.45 -1.29 0.78
CA ASN A 18 14.57 0.11 1.18
C ASN A 18 14.29 1.08 0.01
N ILE A 19 13.26 0.77 -0.75
CA ILE A 19 12.84 1.57 -1.90
C ILE A 19 12.30 2.92 -1.40
N SER A 20 12.78 4.03 -1.97
CA SER A 20 12.32 5.35 -1.56
C SER A 20 10.88 5.62 -2.00
N GLU A 21 10.21 6.56 -1.34
CA GLU A 21 8.86 6.97 -1.73
C GLU A 21 8.86 7.56 -3.15
N ALA A 22 9.89 8.31 -3.52
CA ALA A 22 10.03 8.87 -4.85
C ALA A 22 10.17 7.76 -5.91
N GLU A 23 10.96 6.75 -5.61
CA GLU A 23 11.14 5.62 -6.53
C GLU A 23 9.83 4.83 -6.68
N LEU A 24 9.11 4.62 -5.59
CA LEU A 24 7.82 3.93 -5.63
C LEU A 24 6.81 4.70 -6.49
N ALA A 25 6.75 6.02 -6.33
CA ALA A 25 5.90 6.87 -7.14
C ALA A 25 6.24 6.72 -8.62
N ARG A 26 7.54 6.78 -8.95
CA ARG A 26 8.01 6.62 -10.32
C ARG A 26 7.60 5.27 -10.90
N ARG A 27 7.75 4.20 -10.15
CA ARG A 27 7.39 2.85 -10.59
C ARG A 27 5.89 2.69 -10.86
N THR A 28 5.07 3.46 -10.15
CA THR A 28 3.61 3.44 -10.35
C THR A 28 3.13 4.47 -11.37
N GLY A 29 4.05 5.17 -12.02
CA GLY A 29 3.71 6.17 -13.04
C GLY A 29 3.19 7.47 -12.47
N GLN A 30 3.53 7.78 -11.23
CA GLN A 30 3.08 8.99 -10.55
C GLN A 30 4.25 9.89 -10.20
N THR A 31 3.96 11.18 -10.01
CA THR A 31 4.94 12.08 -9.41
C THR A 31 4.95 11.90 -7.91
N PRO A 32 6.09 12.18 -7.24
CA PRO A 32 6.13 12.10 -5.77
C PRO A 32 5.08 12.98 -5.11
N GLN A 33 4.76 14.12 -5.69
CA GLN A 33 3.75 15.01 -5.14
C GLN A 33 2.34 14.42 -5.21
N ASN A 34 1.99 13.81 -6.35
CA ASN A 34 0.69 13.13 -6.49
C ASN A 34 0.55 12.01 -5.47
N MET A 35 1.60 11.21 -5.31
CA MET A 35 1.61 10.14 -4.34
C MET A 35 1.45 10.67 -2.92
N ASN A 36 2.16 11.75 -2.59
CA ASN A 36 2.06 12.38 -1.29
C ASN A 36 0.66 12.91 -1.01
N ASN A 37 0.00 13.47 -2.02
CA ASN A 37 -1.39 13.93 -1.88
C ASN A 37 -2.34 12.77 -1.58
N LYS A 38 -2.13 11.63 -2.21
CA LYS A 38 -2.94 10.44 -1.95
C LYS A 38 -2.74 9.94 -0.51
N TYR A 39 -1.51 9.97 -0.02
CA TYR A 39 -1.23 9.62 1.37
C TYR A 39 -1.96 10.54 2.34
N LYS A 40 -1.93 11.84 2.08
CA LYS A 40 -2.58 12.81 2.95
C LYS A 40 -4.09 12.64 2.98
N ARG A 41 -4.69 12.33 1.84
CA ARG A 41 -6.14 12.14 1.73
C ARG A 41 -6.58 10.75 2.15
N ASN A 42 -5.66 9.82 2.19
CA ASN A 42 -5.93 8.42 2.46
C ASN A 42 -7.00 7.88 1.49
N THR A 43 -6.86 8.22 0.21
CA THR A 43 -7.87 7.92 -0.82
C THR A 43 -7.32 7.00 -1.90
N PHE A 44 -6.77 5.87 -1.50
CA PHE A 44 -6.27 4.88 -2.45
C PHE A 44 -7.41 3.97 -2.90
N LYS A 45 -7.57 3.85 -4.22
CA LYS A 45 -8.44 2.84 -4.79
C LYS A 45 -7.71 1.49 -4.80
N ILE A 46 -8.49 0.41 -4.85
CA ILE A 46 -7.91 -0.93 -4.91
C ILE A 46 -6.97 -1.06 -6.11
N SER A 47 -7.35 -0.53 -7.27
CA SER A 47 -6.51 -0.55 -8.46
C SER A 47 -5.17 0.14 -8.24
N GLU A 48 -5.14 1.20 -7.45
CA GLU A 48 -3.91 1.91 -7.13
C GLU A 48 -3.04 1.11 -6.17
N LEU A 49 -3.66 0.45 -5.20
CA LEU A 49 -2.95 -0.44 -4.29
C LEU A 49 -2.34 -1.64 -5.02
N GLU A 50 -3.05 -2.14 -6.03
CA GLU A 50 -2.52 -3.22 -6.87
C GLU A 50 -1.27 -2.77 -7.64
N LYS A 51 -1.26 -1.54 -8.15
CA LYS A 51 -0.09 -0.98 -8.83
C LYS A 51 1.09 -0.84 -7.87
N ILE A 52 0.81 -0.42 -6.64
CA ILE A 52 1.85 -0.31 -5.61
C ILE A 52 2.42 -1.70 -5.29
N ALA A 53 1.56 -2.70 -5.15
CA ALA A 53 2.00 -4.07 -4.92
C ALA A 53 2.90 -4.56 -6.05
N ASP A 54 2.47 -4.36 -7.30
CA ASP A 54 3.28 -4.71 -8.48
C ASP A 54 4.64 -4.02 -8.44
N ALA A 55 4.66 -2.73 -8.12
CA ALA A 55 5.90 -1.97 -8.04
C ALA A 55 6.85 -2.49 -6.96
N LEU A 56 6.31 -3.18 -5.98
CA LEU A 56 7.07 -3.81 -4.90
C LEU A 56 7.28 -5.31 -5.15
N ASP A 57 7.04 -5.76 -6.38
CA ASP A 57 7.17 -7.18 -6.76
C ASP A 57 6.36 -8.07 -5.81
N SER A 58 5.11 -7.68 -5.58
CA SER A 58 4.24 -8.33 -4.60
C SER A 58 2.81 -8.38 -5.13
N ASP A 59 1.99 -9.20 -4.51
CA ASP A 59 0.56 -9.29 -4.80
C ASP A 59 -0.22 -8.62 -3.68
N LEU A 60 -1.31 -7.96 -4.05
CA LEU A 60 -2.22 -7.38 -3.07
C LEU A 60 -3.20 -8.44 -2.60
N LYS A 61 -3.32 -8.58 -1.28
CA LYS A 61 -4.32 -9.47 -0.70
C LYS A 61 -5.20 -8.66 0.26
N ILE A 62 -6.50 -8.76 0.09
CA ILE A 62 -7.48 -8.08 0.93
C ILE A 62 -8.37 -9.13 1.58
N SER A 63 -8.59 -8.99 2.88
CA SER A 63 -9.43 -9.92 3.62
C SER A 63 -10.29 -9.18 4.63
N PHE A 64 -11.51 -9.65 4.79
CA PHE A 64 -12.34 -9.29 5.94
C PHE A 64 -12.17 -10.37 6.99
N ILE A 65 -11.84 -9.96 8.20
CA ILE A 65 -11.57 -10.89 9.29
C ILE A 65 -12.80 -10.97 10.20
N ASP A 66 -13.29 -12.19 10.41
CA ASP A 66 -14.43 -12.43 11.29
C ASP A 66 -14.05 -12.07 12.73
N LYS A 67 -14.89 -11.29 13.39
CA LYS A 67 -14.60 -10.84 14.77
C LYS A 67 -14.63 -11.96 15.78
N GLU A 68 -15.43 -12.97 15.54
CA GLU A 68 -15.58 -14.08 16.50
C GLU A 68 -14.43 -15.07 16.38
N SER A 69 -14.12 -15.49 15.17
CA SER A 69 -13.09 -16.52 14.95
C SER A 69 -11.69 -15.94 14.80
N GLY A 70 -11.57 -14.68 14.41
CA GLY A 70 -10.29 -14.08 14.10
C GLY A 70 -9.71 -14.57 12.78
N GLU A 71 -10.51 -15.22 11.96
CA GLU A 71 -10.07 -15.77 10.68
C GLU A 71 -10.72 -15.04 9.50
N PRO A 72 -10.11 -15.10 8.31
CA PRO A 72 -10.71 -14.51 7.11
C PRO A 72 -12.06 -15.14 6.79
N ILE A 73 -13.00 -14.32 6.35
CA ILE A 73 -14.32 -14.81 5.96
C ILE A 73 -14.23 -15.67 4.69
N ILE A 74 -13.33 -15.30 3.81
CA ILE A 74 -13.10 -16.05 2.57
C ILE A 74 -11.64 -16.42 2.45
#